data_cdefd9dcd94bd5dc7dfeffc1488d7ea9
#
_entry.id   cdefd9dcd94bd5dc7dfeffc1488d7ea9
#
_cell.length_a   1.000
_cell.length_b   1.000
_cell.length_c   1.000
_cell.angle_alpha   90.00
_cell.angle_beta   90.00
_cell.angle_gamma   90.00
#
_symmetry.space_group_name_H-M   'P 1'
#
loop_
_entity.id
_entity.type
_entity.pdbx_description
1 polymer ?
#
loop_
_entity_poly.entity_id
_entity_poly.type
_entity_poly.pdbx_seq_one_letter_code
_entity_poly.pdbx_strand_id
1 'polypeptide(L)'
;MEKTTSRIPPTYGNLITILSIDGGGIRGIIPGVILAYLESQLQELDGEDVRLADYFDVIAGTSTGGLITAMLTAPNENKRPLYSAKDITPFYLENCPKIFPQRRGLFAWVINLFKAVIGPKYNGKYLHKLVRGILGDTRLHQTLTSVVIPTFDVKKLRPTVFSSFQVTKAQVIDAQLSDICIGTSAAPTYLPAYYFKNQDQEFNLIDGGMAANNPALVAISQVTKQVFEKNPDFFPIKPMDYGRFLVISIGTGSAKSEHQYNAKRASKWGVLGWLYNNGSTPLIDVFNQASADMIDFHISVVFEALHSGQNYLRIQDDILSATVASVDVATKENLENLVKVGEGLLKKPVSRVNMDNGSYEPIENGGINEAALKKFAKLLSDERKLRESKFLETKESE
;
A
#
# COMPACT_ATOMS: atom_id res chain seq x y z
N MET A 1 -3.70 15.10 33.06
CA MET A 1 -2.47 14.72 32.35
C MET A 1 -2.91 14.30 30.95
N GLU A 2 -2.79 15.21 29.98
CA GLU A 2 -3.04 14.88 28.57
C GLU A 2 -1.99 13.85 28.13
N LYS A 3 -2.42 12.62 27.86
CA LYS A 3 -1.60 11.65 27.13
C LYS A 3 -1.46 12.17 25.69
N THR A 4 -0.45 13.00 25.47
CA THR A 4 0.07 13.24 24.11
C THR A 4 0.65 11.92 23.64
N THR A 5 -0.11 11.17 22.86
CA THR A 5 0.35 9.95 22.18
C THR A 5 1.24 10.34 21.01
N SER A 6 2.37 11.00 21.27
CA SER A 6 3.46 11.03 20.30
C SER A 6 4.08 9.65 20.28
N ARG A 7 4.10 9.01 19.13
CA ARG A 7 4.74 7.70 18.95
C ARG A 7 6.20 7.76 19.45
N ILE A 8 6.59 6.79 20.28
CA ILE A 8 7.96 6.68 20.75
C ILE A 8 8.85 6.18 19.62
N PRO A 9 9.92 6.91 19.26
CA PRO A 9 10.75 6.59 18.11
C PRO A 9 11.52 5.27 18.27
N PRO A 10 11.91 4.63 17.14
CA PRO A 10 12.67 3.37 17.11
C PRO A 10 13.95 3.38 17.94
N THR A 11 14.57 4.55 18.16
CA THR A 11 15.80 4.68 18.94
C THR A 11 15.70 4.10 20.35
N TYR A 12 14.49 4.01 20.92
CA TYR A 12 14.21 3.36 22.20
C TYR A 12 13.89 1.86 22.08
N GLY A 13 13.92 1.31 20.86
CA GLY A 13 13.54 -0.08 20.59
C GLY A 13 14.68 -0.95 20.06
N ASN A 14 14.27 -2.07 19.46
CA ASN A 14 15.17 -3.01 18.81
C ASN A 14 14.84 -3.20 17.33
N LEU A 15 13.62 -2.88 16.92
CA LEU A 15 13.11 -3.10 15.56
C LEU A 15 12.66 -1.79 14.93
N ILE A 16 12.65 -1.73 13.62
CA ILE A 16 11.97 -0.71 12.81
C ILE A 16 10.81 -1.39 12.11
N THR A 17 9.61 -0.89 12.34
CA THR A 17 8.37 -1.54 11.92
C THR A 17 7.79 -0.89 10.68
N ILE A 18 7.56 -1.67 9.62
CA ILE A 18 7.08 -1.18 8.33
C ILE A 18 5.83 -1.94 7.90
N LEU A 19 4.77 -1.22 7.54
CA LEU A 19 3.60 -1.73 6.85
C LEU A 19 3.63 -1.22 5.41
N SER A 20 3.52 -2.14 4.43
CA SER A 20 3.46 -1.84 3.01
C SER A 20 2.16 -2.35 2.41
N ILE A 21 1.47 -1.51 1.63
CA ILE A 21 0.17 -1.81 1.03
C ILE A 21 0.23 -1.53 -0.46
N ASP A 22 0.03 -2.57 -1.27
CA ASP A 22 0.14 -2.50 -2.73
C ASP A 22 -0.98 -1.69 -3.38
N GLY A 23 -0.73 -1.26 -4.61
CA GLY A 23 -1.73 -0.71 -5.52
C GLY A 23 -2.66 -1.80 -6.09
N GLY A 24 -3.88 -1.41 -6.48
CA GLY A 24 -4.83 -2.36 -7.07
C GLY A 24 -6.28 -1.93 -7.22
N GLY A 25 -6.59 -0.65 -7.14
CA GLY A 25 -7.95 -0.11 -7.32
C GLY A 25 -8.95 -0.68 -6.31
N ILE A 26 -10.09 -1.24 -6.79
CA ILE A 26 -11.12 -1.83 -5.90
C ILE A 26 -10.60 -3.00 -5.06
N ARG A 27 -9.51 -3.64 -5.49
CA ARG A 27 -8.90 -4.77 -4.76
C ARG A 27 -8.27 -4.36 -3.42
N GLY A 28 -8.25 -3.05 -3.10
CA GLY A 28 -7.96 -2.54 -1.76
C GLY A 28 -8.84 -3.12 -0.65
N ILE A 29 -9.95 -3.76 -1.00
CA ILE A 29 -10.79 -4.55 -0.08
C ILE A 29 -10.00 -5.71 0.55
N ILE A 30 -9.14 -6.38 -0.22
CA ILE A 30 -8.32 -7.51 0.27
C ILE A 30 -7.41 -7.06 1.43
N PRO A 31 -6.52 -6.05 1.26
CA PRO A 31 -5.77 -5.53 2.39
C PRO A 31 -6.65 -4.96 3.50
N GLY A 32 -7.82 -4.38 3.19
CA GLY A 32 -8.77 -3.92 4.20
C GLY A 32 -9.21 -5.02 5.18
N VAL A 33 -9.53 -6.22 4.67
CA VAL A 33 -9.87 -7.40 5.48
C VAL A 33 -8.69 -7.86 6.33
N ILE A 34 -7.50 -7.95 5.73
CA ILE A 34 -6.27 -8.43 6.41
C ILE A 34 -5.84 -7.45 7.51
N LEU A 35 -5.91 -6.15 7.24
CA LEU A 35 -5.58 -5.10 8.21
C LEU A 35 -6.57 -5.04 9.37
N ALA A 36 -7.87 -5.26 9.10
CA ALA A 36 -8.88 -5.37 10.14
C ALA A 36 -8.58 -6.53 11.10
N TYR A 37 -8.16 -7.67 10.57
CA TYR A 37 -7.73 -8.81 11.39
C TYR A 37 -6.46 -8.47 12.19
N LEU A 38 -5.44 -7.88 11.59
CA LEU A 38 -4.22 -7.48 12.29
C LEU A 38 -4.51 -6.49 13.43
N GLU A 39 -5.33 -5.45 13.18
CA GLU A 39 -5.70 -4.47 14.21
C GLU A 39 -6.49 -5.13 15.34
N SER A 40 -7.38 -6.08 15.05
CA SER A 40 -8.12 -6.80 16.10
C SER A 40 -7.18 -7.61 17.00
N GLN A 41 -6.13 -8.24 16.44
CA GLN A 41 -5.13 -8.96 17.22
C GLN A 41 -4.29 -8.04 18.11
N LEU A 42 -4.01 -6.82 17.66
CA LEU A 42 -3.34 -5.80 18.48
C LEU A 42 -4.28 -5.30 19.60
N GLN A 43 -5.57 -5.16 19.30
CA GLN A 43 -6.57 -4.77 20.29
C GLN A 43 -6.79 -5.84 21.38
N GLU A 44 -6.70 -7.11 21.03
CA GLU A 44 -6.72 -8.21 22.03
C GLU A 44 -5.51 -8.13 22.99
N LEU A 45 -4.35 -7.63 22.54
CA LEU A 45 -3.13 -7.56 23.33
C LEU A 45 -3.02 -6.28 24.17
N ASP A 46 -3.49 -5.15 23.64
CA ASP A 46 -3.18 -3.82 24.18
C ASP A 46 -4.41 -2.92 24.39
N GLY A 47 -5.62 -3.45 24.17
CA GLY A 47 -6.89 -2.75 24.41
C GLY A 47 -7.55 -2.18 23.15
N GLU A 48 -8.86 -1.94 23.22
CA GLU A 48 -9.70 -1.60 22.06
C GLU A 48 -9.36 -0.25 21.38
N ASP A 49 -8.70 0.65 22.10
CA ASP A 49 -8.37 1.98 21.60
C ASP A 49 -7.14 2.03 20.69
N VAL A 50 -6.35 0.96 20.63
CA VAL A 50 -5.13 0.95 19.81
C VAL A 50 -5.45 0.86 18.32
N ARG A 51 -4.58 1.45 17.50
CA ARG A 51 -4.68 1.51 16.04
C ARG A 51 -3.36 1.13 15.39
N LEU A 52 -3.40 0.73 14.13
CA LEU A 52 -2.17 0.36 13.38
C LEU A 52 -1.11 1.46 13.41
N ALA A 53 -1.48 2.73 13.33
CA ALA A 53 -0.55 3.85 13.40
C ALA A 53 0.24 3.94 14.72
N ASP A 54 -0.22 3.28 15.79
CA ASP A 54 0.48 3.25 17.08
C ASP A 54 1.68 2.28 17.09
N TYR A 55 1.78 1.38 16.09
CA TYR A 55 2.75 0.29 16.04
C TYR A 55 3.77 0.39 14.92
N PHE A 56 3.40 0.98 13.79
CA PHE A 56 4.28 1.05 12.63
C PHE A 56 5.04 2.37 12.58
N ASP A 57 6.37 2.28 12.40
CA ASP A 57 7.24 3.43 12.18
C ASP A 57 7.00 4.06 10.82
N VAL A 58 6.68 3.22 9.84
CA VAL A 58 6.36 3.66 8.48
C VAL A 58 5.17 2.88 7.96
N ILE A 59 4.19 3.59 7.40
CA ILE A 59 3.14 2.99 6.59
C ILE A 59 3.32 3.50 5.16
N ALA A 60 3.57 2.57 4.23
CA ALA A 60 3.74 2.87 2.83
C ALA A 60 2.56 2.34 2.01
N GLY A 61 2.14 3.11 1.01
CA GLY A 61 1.03 2.69 0.16
C GLY A 61 1.08 3.30 -1.23
N THR A 62 0.73 2.51 -2.23
CA THR A 62 0.63 2.95 -3.63
C THR A 62 -0.81 2.92 -4.09
N SER A 63 -1.27 3.96 -4.82
CA SER A 63 -2.62 3.99 -5.38
C SER A 63 -3.68 3.76 -4.30
N THR A 64 -4.48 2.71 -4.41
CA THR A 64 -5.44 2.30 -3.36
C THR A 64 -4.75 2.09 -2.00
N GLY A 65 -3.52 1.54 -1.97
CA GLY A 65 -2.72 1.43 -0.74
C GLY A 65 -2.37 2.81 -0.15
N GLY A 66 -2.15 3.83 -1.00
CA GLY A 66 -1.95 5.21 -0.56
C GLY A 66 -3.20 5.82 0.10
N LEU A 67 -4.39 5.51 -0.43
CA LEU A 67 -5.66 5.89 0.20
C LEU A 67 -5.82 5.22 1.58
N ILE A 68 -5.55 3.93 1.68
CA ILE A 68 -5.60 3.18 2.94
C ILE A 68 -4.58 3.76 3.93
N THR A 69 -3.34 4.04 3.48
CA THR A 69 -2.31 4.70 4.30
C THR A 69 -2.82 6.03 4.87
N ALA A 70 -3.43 6.87 4.05
CA ALA A 70 -4.00 8.13 4.51
C ALA A 70 -5.16 7.93 5.50
N MET A 71 -6.05 6.97 5.27
CA MET A 71 -7.15 6.65 6.20
C MET A 71 -6.62 6.23 7.58
N LEU A 72 -5.56 5.43 7.62
CA LEU A 72 -4.94 4.90 8.85
C LEU A 72 -4.04 5.90 9.57
N THR A 73 -3.60 6.98 8.91
CA THR A 73 -2.57 7.88 9.47
C THR A 73 -2.97 9.35 9.57
N ALA A 74 -3.96 9.80 8.79
CA ALA A 74 -4.46 11.17 8.93
C ALA A 74 -5.17 11.35 10.28
N PRO A 75 -4.88 12.43 11.04
CA PRO A 75 -5.46 12.66 12.34
C PRO A 75 -6.91 13.16 12.24
N ASN A 76 -7.75 12.72 13.16
CA ASN A 76 -9.03 13.36 13.47
C ASN A 76 -8.84 14.46 14.54
N GLU A 77 -9.94 15.08 15.00
CA GLU A 77 -9.95 16.13 16.02
C GLU A 77 -9.33 15.68 17.36
N ASN A 78 -9.38 14.37 17.65
CA ASN A 78 -8.81 13.77 18.86
C ASN A 78 -7.36 13.30 18.67
N LYS A 79 -6.70 13.66 17.57
CA LYS A 79 -5.35 13.20 17.22
C LYS A 79 -5.24 11.66 17.13
N ARG A 80 -6.32 11.01 16.71
CA ARG A 80 -6.39 9.58 16.40
C ARG A 80 -6.62 9.38 14.90
N PRO A 81 -6.31 8.21 14.32
CA PRO A 81 -6.58 7.95 12.91
C PRO A 81 -8.03 8.24 12.53
N LEU A 82 -8.25 8.79 11.34
CA LEU A 82 -9.59 9.04 10.80
C LEU A 82 -10.43 7.77 10.72
N TYR A 83 -9.79 6.65 10.39
CA TYR A 83 -10.42 5.34 10.26
C TYR A 83 -9.68 4.30 11.08
N SER A 84 -10.41 3.38 11.70
CA SER A 84 -9.86 2.11 12.15
C SER A 84 -9.73 1.16 10.96
N ALA A 85 -8.93 0.12 11.07
CA ALA A 85 -8.74 -0.82 9.96
C ALA A 85 -10.05 -1.54 9.56
N LYS A 86 -10.96 -1.78 10.50
CA LYS A 86 -12.28 -2.39 10.23
C LYS A 86 -13.18 -1.50 9.34
N ASP A 87 -12.95 -0.20 9.29
CA ASP A 87 -13.78 0.74 8.53
C ASP A 87 -13.38 0.79 7.04
N ILE A 88 -12.20 0.25 6.68
CA ILE A 88 -11.67 0.28 5.30
C ILE A 88 -12.59 -0.50 4.35
N THR A 89 -12.92 -1.75 4.68
CA THR A 89 -13.78 -2.58 3.82
C THR A 89 -15.16 -1.95 3.58
N PRO A 90 -15.91 -1.51 4.59
CA PRO A 90 -17.16 -0.77 4.39
C PRO A 90 -17.00 0.47 3.50
N PHE A 91 -15.94 1.25 3.70
CA PHE A 91 -15.64 2.41 2.86
C PHE A 91 -15.51 2.05 1.37
N TYR A 92 -14.79 0.98 1.06
CA TYR A 92 -14.62 0.52 -0.33
C TYR A 92 -15.94 -0.01 -0.91
N LEU A 93 -16.69 -0.80 -0.15
CA LEU A 93 -17.99 -1.33 -0.60
C LEU A 93 -18.98 -0.21 -0.96
N GLU A 94 -18.98 0.88 -0.19
CA GLU A 94 -19.85 2.02 -0.43
C GLU A 94 -19.39 2.89 -1.61
N ASN A 95 -18.09 3.16 -1.72
CA ASN A 95 -17.58 4.22 -2.60
C ASN A 95 -17.07 3.71 -3.96
N CYS A 96 -16.58 2.46 -4.07
CA CYS A 96 -16.09 1.92 -5.32
C CYS A 96 -17.12 1.95 -6.47
N PRO A 97 -18.42 1.62 -6.26
CA PRO A 97 -19.42 1.74 -7.32
C PRO A 97 -19.65 3.17 -7.83
N LYS A 98 -19.36 4.17 -6.99
CA LYS A 98 -19.50 5.60 -7.32
C LYS A 98 -18.24 6.13 -8.02
N ILE A 99 -17.05 5.61 -7.65
CA ILE A 99 -15.76 5.92 -8.29
C ILE A 99 -15.70 5.28 -9.68
N PHE A 100 -16.11 4.01 -9.78
CA PHE A 100 -16.07 3.18 -10.98
C PHE A 100 -17.48 2.74 -11.41
N PRO A 101 -18.33 3.68 -11.88
CA PRO A 101 -19.71 3.36 -12.25
C PRO A 101 -19.77 2.37 -13.42
N GLN A 102 -20.44 1.24 -13.19
CA GLN A 102 -20.59 0.18 -14.18
C GLN A 102 -21.72 0.50 -15.14
N ARG A 103 -21.40 0.56 -16.43
CA ARG A 103 -22.40 0.79 -17.49
C ARG A 103 -23.06 -0.51 -17.88
N ARG A 104 -24.40 -0.51 -17.89
CA ARG A 104 -25.21 -1.62 -18.37
C ARG A 104 -25.83 -1.22 -19.72
N GLY A 105 -25.86 -2.12 -20.70
CA GLY A 105 -26.51 -1.93 -22.00
C GLY A 105 -25.80 -2.66 -23.13
N LEU A 106 -26.59 -2.99 -24.20
CA LEU A 106 -26.12 -3.73 -25.38
C LEU A 106 -24.93 -3.07 -26.12
N PHE A 107 -24.78 -1.74 -26.00
CA PHE A 107 -23.70 -0.98 -26.66
C PHE A 107 -22.60 -0.51 -25.68
N ALA A 108 -22.63 -0.96 -24.45
CA ALA A 108 -21.65 -0.53 -23.43
C ALA A 108 -20.21 -0.83 -23.84
N TRP A 109 -19.97 -1.97 -24.52
CA TRP A 109 -18.65 -2.38 -25.00
C TRP A 109 -18.11 -1.45 -26.09
N VAL A 110 -18.94 -1.00 -27.05
CA VAL A 110 -18.56 -0.06 -28.14
C VAL A 110 -18.18 1.30 -27.53
N ILE A 111 -19.00 1.80 -26.60
CA ILE A 111 -18.77 3.08 -25.96
C ILE A 111 -17.49 3.03 -25.09
N ASN A 112 -17.24 1.91 -24.42
CA ASN A 112 -16.03 1.72 -23.62
C ASN A 112 -14.79 1.64 -24.52
N LEU A 113 -14.87 0.99 -25.67
CA LEU A 113 -13.78 0.94 -26.66
C LEU A 113 -13.46 2.34 -27.21
N PHE A 114 -14.47 3.11 -27.63
CA PHE A 114 -14.29 4.49 -28.10
C PHE A 114 -13.67 5.38 -27.02
N LYS A 115 -14.13 5.28 -25.77
CA LYS A 115 -13.58 6.07 -24.67
C LYS A 115 -12.16 5.70 -24.32
N ALA A 116 -11.81 4.41 -24.34
CA ALA A 116 -10.45 3.95 -24.07
C ALA A 116 -9.42 4.49 -25.08
N VAL A 117 -9.87 4.84 -26.30
CA VAL A 117 -9.03 5.43 -27.35
C VAL A 117 -8.93 6.96 -27.22
N ILE A 118 -9.98 7.64 -26.70
CA ILE A 118 -10.09 9.10 -26.74
C ILE A 118 -9.68 9.73 -25.40
N GLY A 119 -9.73 8.98 -24.28
CA GLY A 119 -9.42 9.52 -22.95
C GLY A 119 -9.60 8.49 -21.84
N PRO A 120 -9.44 8.88 -20.57
CA PRO A 120 -9.56 7.98 -19.44
C PRO A 120 -11.00 7.45 -19.30
N LYS A 121 -11.10 6.19 -18.83
CA LYS A 121 -12.37 5.47 -18.67
C LYS A 121 -13.34 6.17 -17.70
N TYR A 122 -12.80 6.80 -16.66
CA TYR A 122 -13.52 7.54 -15.60
C TYR A 122 -13.01 8.96 -15.46
N ASN A 123 -13.87 9.89 -15.05
CA ASN A 123 -13.52 11.32 -14.94
C ASN A 123 -12.87 11.71 -13.60
N GLY A 124 -12.79 10.80 -12.64
CA GLY A 124 -12.18 11.02 -11.32
C GLY A 124 -12.89 12.01 -10.38
N LYS A 125 -13.93 12.71 -10.83
CA LYS A 125 -14.56 13.79 -10.04
C LYS A 125 -15.08 13.32 -8.69
N TYR A 126 -15.72 12.15 -8.64
CA TYR A 126 -16.22 11.60 -7.38
C TYR A 126 -15.07 11.26 -6.42
N LEU A 127 -14.01 10.60 -6.90
CA LEU A 127 -12.83 10.28 -6.11
C LEU A 127 -12.19 11.55 -5.53
N HIS A 128 -11.99 12.59 -6.36
CA HIS A 128 -11.41 13.86 -5.90
C HIS A 128 -12.26 14.53 -4.82
N LYS A 129 -13.59 14.58 -5.02
CA LYS A 129 -14.50 15.15 -4.02
C LYS A 129 -14.47 14.36 -2.72
N LEU A 130 -14.51 13.03 -2.82
CA LEU A 130 -14.49 12.13 -1.67
C LEU A 130 -13.21 12.30 -0.85
N VAL A 131 -12.04 12.20 -1.51
CA VAL A 131 -10.73 12.26 -0.83
C VAL A 131 -10.51 13.64 -0.19
N ARG A 132 -10.87 14.73 -0.89
CA ARG A 132 -10.79 16.09 -0.32
C ARG A 132 -11.76 16.29 0.85
N GLY A 133 -12.97 15.72 0.76
CA GLY A 133 -13.94 15.80 1.84
C GLY A 133 -13.51 15.07 3.11
N ILE A 134 -12.78 13.97 2.98
CA ILE A 134 -12.31 13.16 4.10
C ILE A 134 -11.05 13.77 4.73
N LEU A 135 -10.07 14.14 3.90
CA LEU A 135 -8.75 14.58 4.36
C LEU A 135 -8.66 16.08 4.62
N GLY A 136 -9.64 16.88 4.11
CA GLY A 136 -9.65 18.32 4.28
C GLY A 136 -8.30 18.93 3.89
N ASP A 137 -7.79 19.80 4.75
CA ASP A 137 -6.51 20.49 4.58
C ASP A 137 -5.33 19.76 5.21
N THR A 138 -5.51 18.50 5.64
CA THR A 138 -4.43 17.69 6.25
C THR A 138 -3.25 17.59 5.31
N ARG A 139 -2.06 17.93 5.82
CA ARG A 139 -0.80 17.90 5.08
C ARG A 139 0.04 16.67 5.45
N LEU A 140 1.02 16.37 4.61
CA LEU A 140 1.89 15.19 4.75
C LEU A 140 2.58 15.12 6.13
N HIS A 141 3.07 16.26 6.67
CA HIS A 141 3.74 16.29 7.99
C HIS A 141 2.82 16.02 9.17
N GLN A 142 1.50 16.12 8.98
CA GLN A 142 0.51 15.96 10.06
C GLN A 142 0.10 14.51 10.29
N THR A 143 0.59 13.56 9.47
CA THR A 143 0.29 12.14 9.66
C THR A 143 0.81 11.62 10.99
N LEU A 144 0.04 10.74 11.65
CA LEU A 144 0.32 10.22 13.00
C LEU A 144 1.55 9.31 13.06
N THR A 145 1.94 8.73 11.93
CA THR A 145 3.21 8.03 11.76
C THR A 145 3.82 8.42 10.42
N SER A 146 5.10 8.06 10.19
CA SER A 146 5.72 8.38 8.91
C SER A 146 5.05 7.62 7.77
N VAL A 147 4.81 8.33 6.67
CA VAL A 147 4.20 7.73 5.47
C VAL A 147 5.13 7.84 4.27
N VAL A 148 5.01 6.87 3.37
CA VAL A 148 5.75 6.81 2.09
C VAL A 148 4.77 6.46 0.98
N ILE A 149 4.49 7.43 0.10
CA ILE A 149 3.49 7.29 -0.97
C ILE A 149 4.16 7.58 -2.32
N PRO A 150 4.47 6.55 -3.11
CA PRO A 150 5.02 6.70 -4.45
C PRO A 150 4.00 7.28 -5.43
N THR A 151 4.49 8.09 -6.35
CA THR A 151 3.82 8.61 -7.54
C THR A 151 4.80 8.63 -8.71
N PHE A 152 4.33 8.94 -9.94
CA PHE A 152 5.23 9.17 -11.07
C PHE A 152 4.93 10.53 -11.72
N ASP A 153 5.93 11.39 -11.84
CA ASP A 153 5.79 12.71 -12.50
C ASP A 153 6.08 12.59 -14.00
N VAL A 154 5.04 12.72 -14.81
CA VAL A 154 5.16 12.56 -16.28
C VAL A 154 5.92 13.71 -16.97
N LYS A 155 5.92 14.92 -16.38
CA LYS A 155 6.69 16.06 -16.92
C LYS A 155 8.18 15.86 -16.69
N LYS A 156 8.56 15.27 -15.55
CA LYS A 156 9.95 15.01 -15.17
C LYS A 156 10.45 13.64 -15.60
N LEU A 157 9.53 12.75 -16.06
CA LEU A 157 9.80 11.34 -16.40
C LEU A 157 10.56 10.59 -15.29
N ARG A 158 10.12 10.77 -14.03
CA ARG A 158 10.76 10.11 -12.88
C ARG A 158 9.77 9.86 -11.75
N PRO A 159 10.04 8.85 -10.90
CA PRO A 159 9.32 8.66 -9.67
C PRO A 159 9.37 9.91 -8.78
N THR A 160 8.25 10.23 -8.15
CA THR A 160 8.15 11.24 -7.09
C THR A 160 7.56 10.55 -5.88
N VAL A 161 8.34 10.45 -4.81
CA VAL A 161 7.92 9.80 -3.56
C VAL A 161 7.58 10.88 -2.55
N PHE A 162 6.32 10.90 -2.11
CA PHE A 162 5.92 11.74 -1.00
C PHE A 162 6.21 10.99 0.31
N SER A 163 7.17 11.48 1.06
CA SER A 163 7.63 10.87 2.29
C SER A 163 7.69 11.90 3.42
N SER A 164 7.09 11.60 4.57
CA SER A 164 7.15 12.46 5.76
C SER A 164 8.58 12.78 6.17
N PHE A 165 9.52 11.86 5.92
CA PHE A 165 10.96 12.08 6.21
C PHE A 165 11.60 13.19 5.40
N GLN A 166 11.02 13.56 4.26
CA GLN A 166 11.59 14.58 3.37
C GLN A 166 11.07 15.98 3.67
N VAL A 167 10.00 16.12 4.45
CA VAL A 167 9.32 17.40 4.68
C VAL A 167 10.24 18.45 5.28
N THR A 168 11.07 18.05 6.26
CA THR A 168 12.02 18.97 6.92
C THR A 168 13.11 19.50 5.99
N LYS A 169 13.45 18.73 4.96
CA LYS A 169 14.53 19.09 3.99
C LYS A 169 13.98 19.75 2.73
N ALA A 170 12.75 19.45 2.36
CA ALA A 170 12.10 19.91 1.15
C ALA A 170 10.62 20.22 1.43
N GLN A 171 10.34 21.42 1.93
CA GLN A 171 8.96 21.85 2.27
C GLN A 171 7.99 21.75 1.09
N VAL A 172 8.47 21.78 -0.14
CA VAL A 172 7.65 21.60 -1.35
C VAL A 172 7.01 20.20 -1.44
N ILE A 173 7.56 19.19 -0.75
CA ILE A 173 6.98 17.84 -0.64
C ILE A 173 5.83 17.79 0.38
N ASP A 174 5.76 18.76 1.28
CA ASP A 174 4.67 18.87 2.25
C ASP A 174 3.37 19.36 1.60
N ALA A 175 2.83 18.55 0.72
CA ALA A 175 1.57 18.82 0.03
C ALA A 175 0.36 18.39 0.87
N GLN A 176 -0.83 18.83 0.45
CA GLN A 176 -2.07 18.29 1.01
C GLN A 176 -2.12 16.77 0.77
N LEU A 177 -2.48 16.02 1.80
CA LEU A 177 -2.55 14.56 1.72
C LEU A 177 -3.60 14.12 0.69
N SER A 178 -4.65 14.93 0.48
CA SER A 178 -5.65 14.70 -0.56
C SER A 178 -5.04 14.78 -1.97
N ASP A 179 -4.16 15.74 -2.25
CA ASP A 179 -3.51 15.87 -3.56
C ASP A 179 -2.54 14.70 -3.82
N ILE A 180 -1.83 14.27 -2.77
CA ILE A 180 -0.94 13.09 -2.83
C ILE A 180 -1.76 11.83 -3.15
N CYS A 181 -2.87 11.61 -2.44
CA CYS A 181 -3.75 10.45 -2.65
C CYS A 181 -4.37 10.43 -4.04
N ILE A 182 -4.82 11.58 -4.54
CA ILE A 182 -5.35 11.69 -5.91
C ILE A 182 -4.23 11.39 -6.92
N GLY A 183 -3.04 11.96 -6.71
CA GLY A 183 -1.89 11.77 -7.59
C GLY A 183 -1.44 10.31 -7.67
N THR A 184 -1.29 9.63 -6.53
CA THR A 184 -0.89 8.21 -6.49
C THR A 184 -1.94 7.28 -7.09
N SER A 185 -3.23 7.70 -7.13
CA SER A 185 -4.36 6.92 -7.67
C SER A 185 -4.71 7.28 -9.13
N ALA A 186 -3.99 8.17 -9.79
CA ALA A 186 -4.26 8.63 -11.15
C ALA A 186 -3.80 7.61 -12.20
N ALA A 187 -4.42 6.41 -12.19
CA ALA A 187 -4.03 5.27 -13.00
C ALA A 187 -4.23 5.55 -14.51
N PRO A 188 -3.17 5.47 -15.34
CA PRO A 188 -3.27 5.66 -16.78
C PRO A 188 -4.35 4.79 -17.38
N THR A 189 -5.08 5.32 -18.36
CA THR A 189 -6.25 4.73 -19.02
C THR A 189 -7.53 4.68 -18.16
N TYR A 190 -7.44 4.59 -16.84
CA TYR A 190 -8.60 4.54 -15.94
C TYR A 190 -9.02 5.92 -15.44
N LEU A 191 -8.08 6.69 -14.92
CA LEU A 191 -8.31 8.01 -14.31
C LEU A 191 -7.40 9.07 -14.97
N PRO A 192 -7.82 10.36 -15.00
CA PRO A 192 -7.00 11.44 -15.52
C PRO A 192 -5.70 11.60 -14.74
N ALA A 193 -4.59 11.95 -15.44
CA ALA A 193 -3.40 12.46 -14.78
C ALA A 193 -3.74 13.68 -13.92
N TYR A 194 -3.05 13.85 -12.81
CA TYR A 194 -3.38 14.85 -11.82
C TYR A 194 -2.30 15.94 -11.72
N TYR A 195 -2.73 17.19 -11.89
CA TYR A 195 -1.88 18.36 -11.73
C TYR A 195 -2.24 19.11 -10.45
N PHE A 196 -1.22 19.50 -9.69
CA PHE A 196 -1.34 20.50 -8.63
C PHE A 196 -0.04 21.27 -8.46
N LYS A 197 -0.13 22.41 -7.78
CA LYS A 197 1.02 23.22 -7.39
C LYS A 197 1.08 23.27 -5.86
N ASN A 198 2.25 23.02 -5.29
CA ASN A 198 2.52 23.25 -3.87
C ASN A 198 3.70 24.19 -3.73
N GLN A 199 3.47 25.36 -3.14
CA GLN A 199 4.40 26.48 -3.19
C GLN A 199 4.78 26.81 -4.65
N ASP A 200 6.06 26.82 -4.99
CA ASP A 200 6.54 27.12 -6.35
C ASP A 200 6.76 25.87 -7.21
N GLN A 201 6.56 24.68 -6.66
CA GLN A 201 6.73 23.44 -7.40
C GLN A 201 5.42 22.92 -8.00
N GLU A 202 5.52 22.60 -9.30
CA GLU A 202 4.47 21.89 -10.02
C GLU A 202 4.66 20.39 -9.95
N PHE A 203 3.54 19.68 -9.81
CA PHE A 203 3.46 18.22 -9.83
C PHE A 203 2.50 17.79 -10.95
N ASN A 204 2.97 16.90 -11.82
CA ASN A 204 2.21 16.35 -12.95
C ASN A 204 2.16 14.84 -12.82
N LEU A 205 1.24 14.34 -12.01
CA LEU A 205 1.30 12.99 -11.46
C LEU A 205 0.41 12.00 -12.19
N ILE A 206 0.90 10.78 -12.27
CA ILE A 206 0.13 9.57 -12.53
C ILE A 206 0.38 8.56 -11.41
N ASP A 207 -0.39 7.49 -11.42
CA ASP A 207 -0.40 6.44 -10.40
C ASP A 207 1.01 5.96 -10.01
N GLY A 208 1.19 5.79 -8.71
CA GLY A 208 2.44 5.29 -8.15
C GLY A 208 2.80 3.87 -8.58
N GLY A 209 1.84 3.09 -9.07
CA GLY A 209 2.08 1.76 -9.64
C GLY A 209 3.04 1.76 -10.81
N MET A 210 3.15 2.89 -11.54
CA MET A 210 4.14 3.07 -12.60
C MET A 210 5.59 3.18 -12.08
N ALA A 211 5.78 3.37 -10.78
CA ALA A 211 7.09 3.47 -10.14
C ALA A 211 7.35 2.31 -9.17
N ALA A 212 6.38 2.03 -8.30
CA ALA A 212 6.49 1.03 -7.26
C ALA A 212 5.09 0.58 -6.83
N ASN A 213 4.50 -0.40 -7.53
CA ASN A 213 3.18 -0.94 -7.17
C ASN A 213 3.20 -1.59 -5.78
N ASN A 214 4.28 -2.31 -5.45
CA ASN A 214 4.63 -2.74 -4.09
C ASN A 214 5.63 -1.74 -3.50
N PRO A 215 5.23 -0.89 -2.53
CA PRO A 215 6.11 0.16 -1.99
C PRO A 215 7.07 -0.32 -0.89
N ALA A 216 7.13 -1.61 -0.56
CA ALA A 216 7.92 -2.12 0.56
C ALA A 216 9.41 -1.76 0.45
N LEU A 217 10.02 -1.95 -0.73
CA LEU A 217 11.42 -1.63 -0.95
C LEU A 217 11.68 -0.10 -0.87
N VAL A 218 10.72 0.71 -1.34
CA VAL A 218 10.81 2.17 -1.22
C VAL A 218 10.76 2.58 0.25
N ALA A 219 9.88 1.99 1.06
CA ALA A 219 9.79 2.25 2.50
C ALA A 219 11.10 1.89 3.23
N ILE A 220 11.63 0.67 2.99
CA ILE A 220 12.93 0.24 3.54
C ILE A 220 14.04 1.21 3.14
N SER A 221 14.08 1.62 1.86
CA SER A 221 15.08 2.56 1.35
C SER A 221 14.98 3.93 2.00
N GLN A 222 13.76 4.45 2.25
CA GLN A 222 13.57 5.73 2.93
C GLN A 222 14.06 5.67 4.38
N VAL A 223 13.76 4.58 5.11
CA VAL A 223 14.27 4.37 6.46
C VAL A 223 15.80 4.23 6.48
N THR A 224 16.37 3.40 5.60
CA THR A 224 17.82 3.23 5.48
C THR A 224 18.52 4.57 5.23
N LYS A 225 17.91 5.43 4.41
CA LYS A 225 18.39 6.79 4.19
C LYS A 225 18.38 7.61 5.48
N GLN A 226 17.33 7.54 6.31
CA GLN A 226 17.27 8.24 7.60
C GLN A 226 18.39 7.77 8.55
N VAL A 227 18.63 6.47 8.63
CA VAL A 227 19.72 5.91 9.42
C VAL A 227 21.08 6.41 8.91
N PHE A 228 21.30 6.39 7.60
CA PHE A 228 22.53 6.90 6.98
C PHE A 228 22.75 8.41 7.26
N GLU A 229 21.67 9.18 7.26
CA GLU A 229 21.66 10.62 7.54
C GLU A 229 21.74 10.93 9.06
N LYS A 230 21.86 9.90 9.90
CA LYS A 230 21.94 9.99 11.37
C LYS A 230 20.73 10.70 12.00
N ASN A 231 19.53 10.42 11.50
CA ASN A 231 18.30 10.91 12.12
C ASN A 231 18.21 10.34 13.55
N PRO A 232 18.07 11.19 14.60
CA PRO A 232 18.08 10.77 16.00
C PRO A 232 16.91 9.85 16.38
N ASP A 233 15.83 9.83 15.60
CA ASP A 233 14.69 8.94 15.84
C ASP A 233 15.03 7.47 15.57
N PHE A 234 16.14 7.19 14.88
CA PHE A 234 16.57 5.85 14.55
C PHE A 234 17.88 5.50 15.24
N PHE A 235 17.96 4.28 15.76
CA PHE A 235 19.23 3.76 16.26
C PHE A 235 20.19 3.46 15.10
N PRO A 236 21.52 3.52 15.32
CA PRO A 236 22.49 3.17 14.30
C PRO A 236 22.35 1.72 13.87
N ILE A 237 22.06 1.50 12.59
CA ILE A 237 22.01 0.16 11.98
C ILE A 237 23.24 0.02 11.06
N LYS A 238 23.88 -1.15 11.12
CA LYS A 238 24.90 -1.47 10.10
C LYS A 238 24.24 -1.55 8.72
N PRO A 239 24.90 -1.13 7.66
CA PRO A 239 24.37 -1.35 6.32
C PRO A 239 23.97 -2.81 6.13
N MET A 240 22.80 -3.07 5.56
CA MET A 240 22.26 -4.42 5.33
C MET A 240 21.86 -5.20 6.59
N ASP A 241 21.71 -4.58 7.77
CA ASP A 241 21.18 -5.27 8.96
C ASP A 241 19.64 -5.35 8.92
N TYR A 242 19.14 -6.18 8.01
CA TYR A 242 17.70 -6.41 7.82
C TYR A 242 17.05 -7.13 9.00
N GLY A 243 17.85 -7.73 9.91
CA GLY A 243 17.35 -8.29 11.17
C GLY A 243 16.72 -7.25 12.10
N ARG A 244 16.98 -5.98 11.87
CA ARG A 244 16.40 -4.85 12.60
C ARG A 244 15.08 -4.34 11.99
N PHE A 245 14.65 -4.87 10.85
CA PHE A 245 13.37 -4.53 10.26
C PHE A 245 12.32 -5.59 10.59
N LEU A 246 11.10 -5.17 10.87
CA LEU A 246 9.90 -6.00 10.94
C LEU A 246 8.92 -5.49 9.89
N VAL A 247 8.72 -6.24 8.82
CA VAL A 247 7.98 -5.78 7.64
C VAL A 247 6.77 -6.66 7.38
N ILE A 248 5.60 -6.04 7.27
CA ILE A 248 4.38 -6.65 6.73
C ILE A 248 4.10 -6.00 5.38
N SER A 249 4.05 -6.81 4.33
CA SER A 249 3.71 -6.38 2.96
C SER A 249 2.43 -7.07 2.52
N ILE A 250 1.39 -6.28 2.22
CA ILE A 250 0.06 -6.77 1.87
C ILE A 250 -0.25 -6.42 0.42
N GLY A 251 -0.42 -7.46 -0.39
CA GLY A 251 -0.81 -7.35 -1.78
C GLY A 251 -2.31 -7.19 -1.96
N THR A 252 -2.70 -6.79 -3.16
CA THR A 252 -4.08 -6.66 -3.59
C THR A 252 -4.54 -7.82 -4.49
N GLY A 253 -3.72 -8.83 -4.62
CA GLY A 253 -3.95 -9.98 -5.49
C GLY A 253 -3.59 -9.70 -6.96
N SER A 254 -3.33 -10.76 -7.69
CA SER A 254 -3.07 -10.75 -9.13
C SER A 254 -3.86 -11.85 -9.86
N ALA A 255 -4.06 -11.66 -11.16
CA ALA A 255 -4.76 -12.65 -11.97
C ALA A 255 -3.94 -13.94 -12.10
N LYS A 256 -4.61 -15.09 -12.13
CA LYS A 256 -3.98 -16.35 -12.50
C LYS A 256 -3.37 -16.23 -13.89
N SER A 257 -2.03 -16.22 -13.95
CA SER A 257 -1.31 -15.82 -15.17
C SER A 257 -1.31 -16.86 -16.30
N GLU A 258 -1.66 -18.12 -16.04
CA GLU A 258 -1.45 -19.23 -16.97
C GLU A 258 -2.15 -19.11 -18.33
N HIS A 259 -3.18 -18.24 -18.48
CA HIS A 259 -3.97 -18.18 -19.73
C HIS A 259 -4.37 -16.80 -20.20
N GLN A 260 -4.05 -15.71 -19.49
CA GLN A 260 -4.50 -14.38 -19.89
C GLN A 260 -3.77 -13.88 -21.14
N TYR A 261 -2.46 -14.03 -21.18
CA TYR A 261 -1.61 -13.66 -22.32
C TYR A 261 -0.68 -14.81 -22.69
N ASN A 262 -0.39 -14.98 -23.98
CA ASN A 262 0.63 -15.90 -24.44
C ASN A 262 1.37 -15.34 -25.67
N ALA A 263 2.60 -15.80 -25.90
CA ALA A 263 3.47 -15.31 -26.97
C ALA A 263 2.81 -15.41 -28.35
N LYS A 264 2.08 -16.50 -28.64
CA LYS A 264 1.39 -16.70 -29.92
C LYS A 264 0.30 -15.66 -30.20
N ARG A 265 -0.39 -15.17 -29.16
CA ARG A 265 -1.38 -14.08 -29.29
C ARG A 265 -0.67 -12.73 -29.30
N ALA A 266 0.27 -12.51 -28.36
CA ALA A 266 0.98 -11.25 -28.21
C ALA A 266 1.85 -10.91 -29.43
N SER A 267 2.40 -11.91 -30.16
CA SER A 267 3.15 -11.69 -31.40
C SER A 267 2.34 -11.03 -32.52
N LYS A 268 1.01 -11.05 -32.42
CA LYS A 268 0.10 -10.41 -33.38
C LYS A 268 -0.40 -9.04 -32.93
N TRP A 269 0.01 -8.57 -31.74
CA TRP A 269 -0.44 -7.29 -31.19
C TRP A 269 0.43 -6.16 -31.73
N GLY A 270 -0.22 -5.20 -32.37
CA GLY A 270 0.35 -3.86 -32.56
C GLY A 270 0.15 -3.00 -31.32
N VAL A 271 0.42 -1.71 -31.43
CA VAL A 271 0.29 -0.74 -30.32
C VAL A 271 -1.08 -0.82 -29.62
N LEU A 272 -2.16 -0.88 -30.41
CA LEU A 272 -3.52 -0.96 -29.86
C LEU A 272 -3.76 -2.25 -29.07
N GLY A 273 -3.25 -3.39 -29.53
CA GLY A 273 -3.39 -4.68 -28.84
C GLY A 273 -2.65 -4.71 -27.49
N TRP A 274 -1.51 -4.04 -27.39
CA TRP A 274 -0.77 -3.89 -26.15
C TRP A 274 -1.42 -2.90 -25.17
N LEU A 275 -2.04 -1.84 -25.69
CA LEU A 275 -2.70 -0.81 -24.88
C LEU A 275 -4.14 -1.17 -24.51
N TYR A 276 -4.83 -2.01 -25.31
CA TYR A 276 -6.19 -2.44 -25.03
C TYR A 276 -6.50 -3.81 -25.64
N ASN A 277 -6.89 -4.75 -24.79
CA ASN A 277 -7.31 -6.10 -25.21
C ASN A 277 -8.46 -6.58 -24.31
N ASN A 278 -9.67 -6.71 -24.89
CA ASN A 278 -10.86 -7.23 -24.21
C ASN A 278 -11.16 -6.59 -22.84
N GLY A 279 -10.97 -5.28 -22.71
CA GLY A 279 -11.23 -4.54 -21.47
C GLY A 279 -10.04 -4.43 -20.51
N SER A 280 -8.92 -5.10 -20.83
CA SER A 280 -7.66 -5.03 -20.10
C SER A 280 -6.65 -4.12 -20.79
N THR A 281 -5.61 -3.74 -20.08
CA THR A 281 -4.47 -2.93 -20.57
C THR A 281 -3.18 -3.75 -20.45
N PRO A 282 -2.91 -4.70 -21.36
CA PRO A 282 -1.88 -5.72 -21.19
C PRO A 282 -0.49 -5.17 -20.82
N LEU A 283 -0.08 -4.07 -21.46
CA LEU A 283 1.22 -3.46 -21.18
C LEU A 283 1.33 -2.95 -19.72
N ILE A 284 0.27 -2.31 -19.23
CA ILE A 284 0.23 -1.78 -17.87
C ILE A 284 0.12 -2.93 -16.86
N ASP A 285 -0.72 -3.92 -17.15
CA ASP A 285 -0.93 -5.08 -16.29
C ASP A 285 0.37 -5.87 -16.11
N VAL A 286 1.07 -6.18 -17.23
CA VAL A 286 2.36 -6.89 -17.22
C VAL A 286 3.44 -6.08 -16.49
N PHE A 287 3.51 -4.77 -16.73
CA PHE A 287 4.48 -3.90 -16.08
C PHE A 287 4.28 -3.84 -14.56
N ASN A 288 3.04 -3.62 -14.11
CA ASN A 288 2.73 -3.55 -12.67
C ASN A 288 3.01 -4.89 -11.97
N GLN A 289 2.63 -6.01 -12.62
CA GLN A 289 2.91 -7.34 -12.07
C GLN A 289 4.41 -7.61 -11.98
N ALA A 290 5.14 -7.41 -13.07
CA ALA A 290 6.59 -7.62 -13.10
C ALA A 290 7.32 -6.74 -12.06
N SER A 291 6.92 -5.47 -11.92
CA SER A 291 7.49 -4.58 -10.93
C SER A 291 7.24 -5.07 -9.50
N ALA A 292 6.03 -5.53 -9.18
CA ALA A 292 5.68 -6.03 -7.86
C ALA A 292 6.43 -7.34 -7.55
N ASP A 293 6.48 -8.29 -8.49
CA ASP A 293 7.15 -9.57 -8.32
C ASP A 293 8.66 -9.40 -8.12
N MET A 294 9.29 -8.48 -8.88
CA MET A 294 10.72 -8.20 -8.72
C MET A 294 11.03 -7.58 -7.35
N ILE A 295 10.15 -6.74 -6.81
CA ILE A 295 10.30 -6.20 -5.44
C ILE A 295 10.23 -7.33 -4.41
N ASP A 296 9.24 -8.21 -4.52
CA ASP A 296 9.08 -9.34 -3.60
C ASP A 296 10.28 -10.30 -3.70
N PHE A 297 10.78 -10.56 -4.92
CA PHE A 297 11.99 -11.35 -5.15
C PHE A 297 13.20 -10.73 -4.43
N HIS A 298 13.47 -9.43 -4.66
CA HIS A 298 14.62 -8.76 -4.04
C HIS A 298 14.54 -8.75 -2.51
N ILE A 299 13.38 -8.43 -1.94
CA ILE A 299 13.21 -8.40 -0.49
C ILE A 299 13.39 -9.80 0.09
N SER A 300 12.77 -10.81 -0.52
CA SER A 300 12.88 -12.21 -0.06
C SER A 300 14.32 -12.70 -0.05
N VAL A 301 15.07 -12.46 -1.16
CA VAL A 301 16.49 -12.82 -1.24
C VAL A 301 17.30 -12.16 -0.13
N VAL A 302 17.10 -10.85 0.10
CA VAL A 302 17.89 -10.12 1.09
C VAL A 302 17.57 -10.59 2.51
N PHE A 303 16.29 -10.75 2.86
CA PHE A 303 15.92 -11.23 4.20
C PHE A 303 16.40 -12.67 4.44
N GLU A 304 16.36 -13.56 3.43
CA GLU A 304 16.90 -14.93 3.55
C GLU A 304 18.43 -14.94 3.69
N ALA A 305 19.13 -14.21 2.81
CA ALA A 305 20.61 -14.13 2.84
C ALA A 305 21.15 -13.60 4.18
N LEU A 306 20.35 -12.80 4.88
CA LEU A 306 20.70 -12.23 6.18
C LEU A 306 20.06 -12.98 7.36
N HIS A 307 19.54 -14.19 7.13
CA HIS A 307 18.88 -15.04 8.13
C HIS A 307 17.76 -14.31 8.91
N SER A 308 17.05 -13.38 8.25
CA SER A 308 16.00 -12.54 8.83
C SER A 308 14.63 -12.82 8.21
N GLY A 309 14.46 -13.93 7.51
CA GLY A 309 13.25 -14.28 6.78
C GLY A 309 11.98 -14.29 7.64
N GLN A 310 12.12 -14.56 8.96
CA GLN A 310 11.01 -14.50 9.92
C GLN A 310 10.50 -13.07 10.21
N ASN A 311 11.23 -12.04 9.82
CA ASN A 311 10.87 -10.63 10.02
C ASN A 311 10.16 -10.02 8.81
N TYR A 312 10.00 -10.76 7.72
CA TYR A 312 9.27 -10.35 6.53
C TYR A 312 8.04 -11.24 6.31
N LEU A 313 6.87 -10.65 6.35
CA LEU A 313 5.60 -11.32 6.03
C LEU A 313 5.00 -10.69 4.79
N ARG A 314 4.94 -11.44 3.70
CA ARG A 314 4.20 -11.09 2.49
C ARG A 314 2.89 -11.86 2.45
N ILE A 315 1.77 -11.16 2.25
CA ILE A 315 0.46 -11.77 2.03
C ILE A 315 -0.05 -11.33 0.66
N GLN A 316 -0.10 -12.28 -0.29
CA GLN A 316 -0.50 -12.04 -1.67
C GLN A 316 -1.30 -13.23 -2.21
N ASP A 317 -2.22 -12.96 -3.14
CA ASP A 317 -2.94 -13.98 -3.92
C ASP A 317 -2.60 -13.80 -5.40
N ASP A 318 -2.10 -14.84 -6.06
CA ASP A 318 -1.69 -14.84 -7.47
C ASP A 318 -2.62 -15.65 -8.37
N ILE A 319 -3.77 -16.09 -7.85
CA ILE A 319 -4.72 -16.99 -8.54
C ILE A 319 -6.12 -16.39 -8.69
N LEU A 320 -6.27 -15.08 -8.69
CA LEU A 320 -7.58 -14.44 -8.85
C LEU A 320 -8.19 -14.75 -10.22
N SER A 321 -9.50 -15.00 -10.27
CA SER A 321 -10.23 -15.07 -11.54
C SER A 321 -10.20 -13.72 -12.27
N ALA A 322 -10.33 -13.71 -13.59
CA ALA A 322 -10.22 -12.49 -14.40
C ALA A 322 -11.13 -11.33 -13.93
N THR A 323 -12.35 -11.62 -13.49
CA THR A 323 -13.29 -10.59 -12.99
C THR A 323 -12.83 -10.05 -11.63
N VAL A 324 -12.40 -10.93 -10.73
CA VAL A 324 -11.95 -10.56 -9.37
C VAL A 324 -10.61 -9.82 -9.42
N ALA A 325 -9.75 -10.16 -10.38
CA ALA A 325 -8.47 -9.48 -10.61
C ALA A 325 -8.61 -8.08 -11.24
N SER A 326 -9.79 -7.73 -11.75
CA SER A 326 -10.01 -6.39 -12.30
C SER A 326 -9.89 -5.31 -11.23
N VAL A 327 -9.28 -4.18 -11.60
CA VAL A 327 -9.07 -3.02 -10.70
C VAL A 327 -10.29 -2.09 -10.59
N ASP A 328 -11.32 -2.28 -11.43
CA ASP A 328 -12.43 -1.34 -11.61
C ASP A 328 -13.82 -1.95 -11.81
N VAL A 329 -13.95 -3.29 -11.79
CA VAL A 329 -15.28 -3.96 -11.88
C VAL A 329 -15.96 -3.89 -10.51
N ALA A 330 -16.52 -2.72 -10.19
CA ALA A 330 -17.14 -2.42 -8.91
C ALA A 330 -18.62 -2.86 -8.83
N THR A 331 -18.94 -4.06 -9.30
CA THR A 331 -20.26 -4.66 -9.07
C THR A 331 -20.37 -5.18 -7.64
N LYS A 332 -21.58 -5.18 -7.06
CA LYS A 332 -21.80 -5.69 -5.71
C LYS A 332 -21.24 -7.09 -5.53
N GLU A 333 -21.54 -7.99 -6.48
CA GLU A 333 -21.05 -9.37 -6.47
C GLU A 333 -19.52 -9.44 -6.46
N ASN A 334 -18.84 -8.66 -7.30
CA ASN A 334 -17.38 -8.68 -7.37
C ASN A 334 -16.74 -8.11 -6.09
N LEU A 335 -17.30 -7.05 -5.52
CA LEU A 335 -16.83 -6.49 -4.26
C LEU A 335 -16.99 -7.48 -3.10
N GLU A 336 -18.12 -8.19 -3.03
CA GLU A 336 -18.35 -9.27 -2.05
C GLU A 336 -17.37 -10.44 -2.26
N ASN A 337 -17.03 -10.78 -3.51
CA ASN A 337 -16.02 -11.79 -3.81
C ASN A 337 -14.63 -11.37 -3.36
N LEU A 338 -14.26 -10.08 -3.47
CA LEU A 338 -12.99 -9.56 -2.94
C LEU A 338 -12.91 -9.67 -1.41
N VAL A 339 -14.02 -9.46 -0.69
CA VAL A 339 -14.07 -9.71 0.76
C VAL A 339 -13.76 -11.18 1.05
N LYS A 340 -14.43 -12.12 0.35
CA LYS A 340 -14.19 -13.56 0.51
C LYS A 340 -12.74 -13.96 0.18
N VAL A 341 -12.12 -13.31 -0.80
CA VAL A 341 -10.69 -13.52 -1.09
C VAL A 341 -9.83 -13.09 0.10
N GLY A 342 -10.07 -11.91 0.66
CA GLY A 342 -9.35 -11.45 1.85
C GLY A 342 -9.51 -12.40 3.05
N GLU A 343 -10.73 -12.84 3.33
CA GLU A 343 -11.02 -13.83 4.38
C GLU A 343 -10.36 -15.19 4.09
N GLY A 344 -10.39 -15.62 2.83
CA GLY A 344 -9.73 -16.86 2.39
C GLY A 344 -8.22 -16.79 2.52
N LEU A 345 -7.60 -15.64 2.22
CA LEU A 345 -6.16 -15.43 2.36
C LEU A 345 -5.66 -15.58 3.79
N LEU A 346 -6.44 -15.18 4.79
CA LEU A 346 -6.10 -15.39 6.20
C LEU A 346 -5.90 -16.89 6.51
N LYS A 347 -6.62 -17.75 5.83
CA LYS A 347 -6.58 -19.22 6.03
C LYS A 347 -5.59 -19.94 5.13
N LYS A 348 -5.01 -19.26 4.12
CA LYS A 348 -3.99 -19.85 3.24
C LYS A 348 -2.65 -19.99 3.99
N PRO A 349 -1.81 -20.94 3.58
CA PRO A 349 -0.45 -21.05 4.09
C PRO A 349 0.34 -19.76 3.87
N VAL A 350 1.23 -19.46 4.80
CA VAL A 350 2.26 -18.43 4.56
C VAL A 350 3.09 -18.87 3.38
N SER A 351 3.19 -18.00 2.37
CA SER A 351 3.89 -18.30 1.13
C SER A 351 4.98 -17.26 0.87
N ARG A 352 5.99 -17.68 0.09
CA ARG A 352 7.10 -16.83 -0.33
C ARG A 352 7.41 -17.05 -1.80
N VAL A 353 7.99 -16.05 -2.44
CA VAL A 353 8.48 -16.20 -3.81
C VAL A 353 9.58 -17.24 -3.86
N ASN A 354 9.39 -18.30 -4.65
CA ASN A 354 10.43 -19.25 -5.00
C ASN A 354 11.41 -18.55 -5.95
N MET A 355 12.68 -18.54 -5.59
CA MET A 355 13.72 -17.80 -6.32
C MET A 355 14.12 -18.46 -7.65
N ASP A 356 13.76 -19.72 -7.87
CA ASP A 356 14.10 -20.44 -9.10
C ASP A 356 13.05 -20.24 -10.19
N ASN A 357 11.77 -20.12 -9.81
CA ASN A 357 10.66 -20.08 -10.78
C ASN A 357 9.75 -18.84 -10.67
N GLY A 358 9.94 -18.01 -9.63
CA GLY A 358 9.17 -16.79 -9.38
C GLY A 358 7.75 -17.02 -8.87
N SER A 359 7.32 -18.25 -8.61
CA SER A 359 5.99 -18.55 -8.08
C SER A 359 5.92 -18.37 -6.57
N TYR A 360 4.72 -18.07 -6.05
CA TYR A 360 4.47 -18.09 -4.61
C TYR A 360 4.25 -19.51 -4.14
N GLU A 361 5.11 -19.98 -3.26
CA GLU A 361 5.05 -21.33 -2.70
C GLU A 361 4.92 -21.29 -1.18
N PRO A 362 4.15 -22.23 -0.57
CA PRO A 362 4.05 -22.33 0.87
C PRO A 362 5.41 -22.55 1.53
N ILE A 363 5.67 -21.83 2.62
CA ILE A 363 6.87 -22.03 3.45
C ILE A 363 6.66 -23.29 4.29
N GLU A 364 7.64 -24.20 4.26
CA GLU A 364 7.63 -25.39 5.11
C GLU A 364 7.52 -24.98 6.59
N ASN A 365 6.55 -25.55 7.30
CA ASN A 365 6.24 -25.21 8.70
C ASN A 365 5.86 -23.73 8.94
N GLY A 366 5.53 -22.95 7.89
CA GLY A 366 5.16 -21.53 7.98
C GLY A 366 3.80 -21.27 8.63
N GLY A 367 2.96 -22.28 8.75
CA GLY A 367 1.58 -22.12 9.23
C GLY A 367 0.69 -21.38 8.24
N ILE A 368 -0.41 -20.80 8.74
CA ILE A 368 -1.35 -19.98 7.95
C ILE A 368 -1.13 -18.49 8.20
N ASN A 369 -1.57 -17.65 7.27
CA ASN A 369 -1.40 -16.18 7.36
C ASN A 369 -2.00 -15.58 8.63
N GLU A 370 -3.14 -16.09 9.09
CA GLU A 370 -3.78 -15.70 10.35
C GLU A 370 -2.86 -15.91 11.56
N ALA A 371 -2.23 -17.07 11.65
CA ALA A 371 -1.27 -17.38 12.73
C ALA A 371 0.00 -16.53 12.63
N ALA A 372 0.48 -16.28 11.42
CA ALA A 372 1.63 -15.40 11.19
C ALA A 372 1.33 -13.95 11.60
N LEU A 373 0.17 -13.41 11.21
CA LEU A 373 -0.28 -12.07 11.62
C LEU A 373 -0.40 -11.95 13.15
N LYS A 374 -0.93 -12.98 13.82
CA LYS A 374 -0.99 -13.01 15.30
C LYS A 374 0.41 -12.99 15.92
N LYS A 375 1.37 -13.71 15.36
CA LYS A 375 2.78 -13.67 15.78
C LYS A 375 3.37 -12.26 15.57
N PHE A 376 3.13 -11.63 14.41
CA PHE A 376 3.60 -10.28 14.13
C PHE A 376 2.94 -9.24 15.04
N ALA A 377 1.63 -9.37 15.34
CA ALA A 377 0.95 -8.53 16.31
C ALA A 377 1.62 -8.60 17.69
N LYS A 378 2.02 -9.80 18.13
CA LYS A 378 2.76 -9.97 19.38
C LYS A 378 4.12 -9.26 19.35
N LEU A 379 4.90 -9.40 18.26
CA LEU A 379 6.18 -8.72 18.10
C LEU A 379 6.04 -7.19 18.09
N LEU A 380 5.01 -6.66 17.44
CA LEU A 380 4.69 -5.24 17.41
C LEU A 380 4.31 -4.72 18.80
N SER A 381 3.48 -5.46 19.54
CA SER A 381 3.09 -5.13 20.92
C SER A 381 4.30 -5.14 21.86
N ASP A 382 5.15 -6.17 21.76
CA ASP A 382 6.35 -6.29 22.60
C ASP A 382 7.35 -5.16 22.30
N GLU A 383 7.57 -4.83 21.02
CA GLU A 383 8.44 -3.72 20.63
C GLU A 383 7.91 -2.38 21.16
N ARG A 384 6.61 -2.13 21.07
CA ARG A 384 5.98 -0.93 21.61
C ARG A 384 6.19 -0.81 23.12
N LYS A 385 5.92 -1.88 23.89
CA LYS A 385 6.11 -1.91 25.34
C LYS A 385 7.57 -1.70 25.74
N LEU A 386 8.51 -2.29 25.00
CA LEU A 386 9.94 -2.07 25.20
C LEU A 386 10.32 -0.60 25.04
N ARG A 387 9.82 0.05 24.00
CA ARG A 387 10.07 1.48 23.77
C ARG A 387 9.50 2.34 24.89
N GLU A 388 8.27 2.04 25.33
CA GLU A 388 7.62 2.75 26.44
C GLU A 388 8.46 2.65 27.73
N SER A 389 8.94 1.46 28.08
CA SER A 389 9.80 1.25 29.25
C SER A 389 11.09 2.05 29.17
N LYS A 390 11.85 1.91 28.08
CA LYS A 390 13.14 2.61 27.92
C LYS A 390 13.00 4.14 27.86
N PHE A 391 11.93 4.64 27.26
CA PHE A 391 11.66 6.07 27.21
C PHE A 391 11.39 6.66 28.61
N LEU A 392 10.65 5.92 29.46
CA LEU A 392 10.39 6.32 30.82
C LEU A 392 11.69 6.30 31.68
N GLU A 393 12.49 5.24 31.57
CA GLU A 393 13.79 5.13 32.25
C GLU A 393 14.73 6.30 31.87
N THR A 394 14.76 6.70 30.60
CA THR A 394 15.57 7.84 30.16
C THR A 394 15.10 9.16 30.77
N LYS A 395 13.77 9.38 30.86
CA LYS A 395 13.22 10.59 31.48
C LYS A 395 13.40 10.69 32.99
N GLU A 396 13.49 9.55 33.66
CA GLU A 396 13.74 9.52 35.12
C GLU A 396 15.24 9.76 35.45
N SER A 397 16.12 9.57 34.45
CA SER A 397 17.56 9.77 34.59
C SER A 397 18.06 11.18 34.22
N GLU A 398 17.22 11.99 33.57
CA GLU A 398 17.46 13.42 33.26
C GLU A 398 16.94 14.34 34.39
#